data_d66a9469cb3c1c01a5d906f91468fc41
#
_entry.id   d66a9469cb3c1c01a5d906f91468fc41
#
_cell.length_a   1.000
_cell.length_b   1.000
_cell.length_c   1.000
_cell.angle_alpha   90.00
_cell.angle_beta   90.00
_cell.angle_gamma   90.00
#
_symmetry.space_group_name_H-M   'P 1'
#
loop_
_entity.id
_entity.type
_entity.pdbx_description
1 polymer ?
#
loop_
_entity_poly.entity_id
_entity_poly.type
_entity_poly.pdbx_seq_one_letter_code
_entity_poly.pdbx_strand_id
1 'polypeptide(L)'
;MKKKNPKNKDLIGKQKYTVSDSNSEWVLYHNNFSLCSRKVRICLEEYKIDYLPVHIHIIETKDCENLSKDFLKINPKATVPVLLHNNQPIYESHEQIRYLMETFPNKLGESETVDYWNTKGSLVGDDPVSGIKDYAGNCVSLLTQPLFVSMLRKISFFKFFNYFIKHPSKFRALNFTLYRLLGYSVFNKNSPHQRVAIKAFENLKSHMTSLDGHLENKIWIDGDKFSIADITWMTLLHRLDEVNLVEIFTEKLNNLRDYYFRLKNRESFSSCIIEFSSETIYSGTKNLREDIQKVSNLRQLYNSFESNPLP
;
A
#
# COMPACT_ATOMS: atom_id res chain seq x y z
N MET A 1 0.78 27.05 27.87
CA MET A 1 -0.41 26.75 27.05
C MET A 1 -0.39 25.27 26.71
N LYS A 2 -1.34 24.45 27.20
CA LYS A 2 -1.47 23.05 26.79
C LYS A 2 -1.96 23.04 25.33
N LYS A 3 -1.10 22.64 24.38
CA LYS A 3 -1.48 22.42 22.98
C LYS A 3 -2.57 21.33 22.97
N LYS A 4 -3.79 21.65 22.52
CA LYS A 4 -4.83 20.66 22.23
C LYS A 4 -4.28 19.70 21.20
N ASN A 5 -4.19 18.39 21.53
CA ASN A 5 -3.92 17.38 20.51
C ASN A 5 -4.97 17.51 19.40
N PRO A 6 -4.57 17.64 18.14
CA PRO A 6 -5.51 17.67 17.02
C PRO A 6 -6.32 16.38 17.03
N LYS A 7 -7.63 16.49 16.78
CA LYS A 7 -8.49 15.30 16.65
C LYS A 7 -7.98 14.48 15.46
N ASN A 8 -7.91 13.16 15.60
CA ASN A 8 -7.37 12.23 14.56
C ASN A 8 -7.93 12.45 13.13
N LYS A 9 -9.09 13.06 12.98
CA LYS A 9 -9.69 13.37 11.67
C LYS A 9 -8.98 14.48 10.89
N ASP A 10 -8.20 15.33 11.56
CA ASP A 10 -7.59 16.52 10.95
C ASP A 10 -6.12 16.29 10.50
N LEU A 11 -5.62 15.04 10.61
CA LEU A 11 -4.24 14.71 10.26
C LEU A 11 -4.14 14.30 8.78
N ILE A 12 -4.23 15.29 7.88
CA ILE A 12 -4.08 15.15 6.43
C ILE A 12 -3.13 16.24 5.95
N GLY A 13 -2.22 15.92 5.01
CA GLY A 13 -1.27 16.86 4.45
C GLY A 13 -0.27 17.45 5.45
N LYS A 14 0.39 18.56 5.06
CA LYS A 14 1.43 19.22 5.85
C LYS A 14 0.85 19.94 7.06
N GLN A 15 1.48 19.72 8.20
CA GLN A 15 1.10 20.36 9.46
C GLN A 15 2.04 21.54 9.80
N LYS A 16 1.55 22.47 10.61
CA LYS A 16 2.30 23.66 11.02
C LYS A 16 3.11 23.50 12.31
N TYR A 17 3.10 22.30 12.93
CA TYR A 17 3.84 21.98 14.14
C TYR A 17 4.97 21.01 13.85
N THR A 18 6.00 21.00 14.70
CA THR A 18 7.10 20.03 14.63
C THR A 18 6.85 18.85 15.55
N VAL A 19 7.32 17.66 15.14
CA VAL A 19 7.22 16.39 15.89
C VAL A 19 8.58 15.76 16.16
N SER A 20 9.66 16.34 15.64
CA SER A 20 11.03 15.87 15.75
C SER A 20 11.96 17.09 15.89
N ASP A 21 13.22 16.82 16.21
CA ASP A 21 14.34 17.76 16.27
C ASP A 21 15.53 17.29 15.41
N SER A 22 15.23 16.54 14.34
CA SER A 22 16.24 16.04 13.40
C SER A 22 16.95 17.18 12.69
N ASN A 23 18.27 17.02 12.46
CA ASN A 23 19.05 17.91 11.62
C ASN A 23 18.86 17.68 10.12
N SER A 24 18.19 16.57 9.72
CA SER A 24 17.89 16.28 8.34
C SER A 24 16.67 17.07 7.87
N GLU A 25 16.79 17.71 6.71
CA GLU A 25 15.68 18.44 6.09
C GLU A 25 14.49 17.55 5.85
N TRP A 26 14.74 16.33 5.32
CA TRP A 26 13.74 15.34 5.05
C TRP A 26 13.94 14.08 5.89
N VAL A 27 12.87 13.60 6.53
CA VAL A 27 12.86 12.34 7.30
C VAL A 27 11.64 11.53 6.89
N LEU A 28 11.84 10.26 6.59
CA LEU A 28 10.75 9.34 6.24
C LEU A 28 10.64 8.23 7.27
N TYR A 29 9.58 8.27 8.09
CA TYR A 29 9.17 7.13 8.91
C TYR A 29 8.39 6.16 8.02
N HIS A 30 8.92 4.97 7.80
CA HIS A 30 8.39 4.04 6.81
C HIS A 30 8.43 2.58 7.26
N ASN A 31 7.74 1.73 6.50
CA ASN A 31 7.88 0.28 6.62
C ASN A 31 8.09 -0.32 5.23
N ASN A 32 8.92 -1.35 5.14
CA ASN A 32 9.29 -1.98 3.86
C ASN A 32 8.12 -2.66 3.15
N PHE A 33 7.21 -3.24 3.92
CA PHE A 33 6.03 -3.92 3.40
C PHE A 33 4.89 -2.96 2.99
N SER A 34 4.78 -1.80 3.63
CA SER A 34 3.67 -0.86 3.41
C SER A 34 3.65 -0.32 1.97
N LEU A 35 2.54 -0.52 1.26
CA LEU A 35 2.29 0.07 -0.08
C LEU A 35 2.49 1.58 -0.08
N CYS A 36 1.91 2.25 0.90
CA CYS A 36 1.99 3.70 1.05
C CYS A 36 3.44 4.17 1.29
N SER A 37 4.24 3.41 2.06
CA SER A 37 5.65 3.73 2.27
C SER A 37 6.49 3.55 1.00
N ARG A 38 6.22 2.49 0.22
CA ARG A 38 6.87 2.27 -1.10
C ARG A 38 6.63 3.45 -2.03
N LYS A 39 5.38 3.91 -2.12
CA LYS A 39 4.99 5.06 -2.93
C LYS A 39 5.86 6.29 -2.62
N VAL A 40 6.03 6.63 -1.34
CA VAL A 40 6.78 7.81 -0.94
C VAL A 40 8.28 7.63 -1.15
N ARG A 41 8.85 6.42 -0.88
CA ARG A 41 10.26 6.14 -1.19
C ARG A 41 10.57 6.32 -2.67
N ILE A 42 9.73 5.75 -3.55
CA ILE A 42 9.89 5.88 -5.00
C ILE A 42 9.82 7.35 -5.41
N CYS A 43 8.86 8.10 -4.86
CA CYS A 43 8.71 9.51 -5.16
C CYS A 43 9.97 10.31 -4.75
N LEU A 44 10.51 10.10 -3.55
CA LEU A 44 11.73 10.75 -3.09
C LEU A 44 12.92 10.38 -4.01
N GLU A 45 13.05 9.13 -4.42
CA GLU A 45 14.09 8.67 -5.34
C GLU A 45 13.96 9.32 -6.73
N GLU A 46 12.76 9.36 -7.29
CA GLU A 46 12.53 10.00 -8.61
C GLU A 46 12.80 11.51 -8.58
N TYR A 47 12.55 12.15 -7.43
CA TYR A 47 12.94 13.55 -7.21
C TYR A 47 14.41 13.73 -6.82
N LYS A 48 15.17 12.64 -6.61
CA LYS A 48 16.57 12.65 -6.15
C LYS A 48 16.73 13.51 -4.89
N ILE A 49 15.84 13.24 -3.92
CA ILE A 49 15.83 13.93 -2.62
C ILE A 49 16.51 13.03 -1.59
N ASP A 50 17.59 13.52 -0.99
CA ASP A 50 18.22 12.85 0.15
C ASP A 50 17.33 12.95 1.39
N TYR A 51 17.10 11.86 2.06
CA TYR A 51 16.28 11.79 3.25
C TYR A 51 16.84 10.81 4.28
N LEU A 52 16.55 11.05 5.54
CA LEU A 52 16.85 10.12 6.63
C LEU A 52 15.75 9.04 6.70
N PRO A 53 16.01 7.78 6.32
CA PRO A 53 15.03 6.71 6.47
C PRO A 53 14.98 6.21 7.93
N VAL A 54 13.77 6.19 8.50
CA VAL A 54 13.51 5.63 9.84
C VAL A 54 12.53 4.48 9.68
N HIS A 55 13.05 3.25 9.76
CA HIS A 55 12.21 2.06 9.65
C HIS A 55 11.35 1.87 10.89
N ILE A 56 10.06 1.65 10.72
CA ILE A 56 9.09 1.37 11.78
C ILE A 56 8.49 -0.02 11.58
N HIS A 57 8.74 -0.91 12.51
CA HIS A 57 8.12 -2.23 12.48
C HIS A 57 6.62 -2.14 12.77
N ILE A 58 5.85 -2.79 11.90
CA ILE A 58 4.41 -3.00 12.04
C ILE A 58 4.18 -4.49 12.29
N ILE A 59 2.96 -4.85 12.74
CA ILE A 59 2.68 -6.22 13.18
C ILE A 59 3.04 -7.28 12.14
N GLU A 60 2.81 -7.01 10.86
CA GLU A 60 3.03 -7.94 9.75
C GLU A 60 4.51 -8.24 9.52
N THR A 61 5.41 -7.34 9.91
CA THR A 61 6.84 -7.52 9.64
C THR A 61 7.64 -8.00 10.84
N LYS A 62 7.29 -7.62 12.08
CA LYS A 62 8.01 -8.08 13.27
C LYS A 62 7.33 -7.72 14.58
N ASP A 63 7.30 -6.43 14.88
CA ASP A 63 6.85 -5.86 16.14
C ASP A 63 5.80 -4.78 15.89
N CYS A 64 5.37 -4.10 16.95
CA CYS A 64 4.37 -3.05 16.86
C CYS A 64 5.00 -1.71 17.26
N GLU A 65 6.14 -1.34 16.66
CA GLU A 65 6.82 -0.06 16.95
C GLU A 65 5.93 1.14 16.62
N ASN A 66 5.06 0.98 15.61
CA ASN A 66 4.03 1.98 15.29
C ASN A 66 3.05 2.24 16.44
N LEU A 67 3.00 1.40 17.48
CA LEU A 67 2.20 1.56 18.69
C LEU A 67 3.04 2.01 19.89
N SER A 68 4.33 2.28 19.71
CA SER A 68 5.19 2.83 20.76
C SER A 68 4.77 4.26 21.12
N LYS A 69 5.05 4.66 22.36
CA LYS A 69 4.75 6.03 22.80
C LYS A 69 5.46 7.08 21.97
N ASP A 70 6.66 6.76 21.48
CA ASP A 70 7.46 7.71 20.72
C ASP A 70 6.93 7.86 19.29
N PHE A 71 6.59 6.76 18.61
CA PHE A 71 5.97 6.88 17.30
C PHE A 71 4.57 7.49 17.34
N LEU A 72 3.79 7.24 18.39
CA LEU A 72 2.46 7.88 18.55
C LEU A 72 2.55 9.40 18.77
N LYS A 73 3.70 9.96 19.17
CA LYS A 73 3.95 11.41 19.15
C LYS A 73 4.16 11.92 17.74
N ILE A 74 4.77 11.10 16.87
CA ILE A 74 4.98 11.41 15.43
C ILE A 74 3.65 11.27 14.69
N ASN A 75 2.95 10.13 14.85
CA ASN A 75 1.66 9.88 14.21
C ASN A 75 0.66 9.19 15.16
N PRO A 76 -0.30 9.94 15.71
CA PRO A 76 -1.34 9.38 16.57
C PRO A 76 -2.25 8.33 15.91
N LYS A 77 -2.31 8.27 14.56
CA LYS A 77 -3.03 7.22 13.82
C LYS A 77 -2.28 5.88 13.81
N ALA A 78 -1.03 5.84 14.29
CA ALA A 78 -0.18 4.64 14.27
C ALA A 78 0.04 4.05 12.85
N THR A 79 -0.01 4.86 11.81
CA THR A 79 0.18 4.46 10.42
C THR A 79 1.51 4.96 9.86
N VAL A 80 2.04 4.24 8.89
CA VAL A 80 3.19 4.63 8.08
C VAL A 80 2.75 4.75 6.62
N PRO A 81 3.38 5.64 5.83
CA PRO A 81 4.51 6.52 6.14
C PRO A 81 4.11 7.83 6.84
N VAL A 82 5.12 8.47 7.46
CA VAL A 82 5.08 9.89 7.79
C VAL A 82 6.30 10.54 7.17
N LEU A 83 6.10 11.52 6.31
CA LEU A 83 7.17 12.32 5.74
C LEU A 83 7.32 13.60 6.59
N LEU A 84 8.54 13.92 7.02
CA LEU A 84 8.84 15.19 7.63
C LEU A 84 9.60 16.09 6.64
N HIS A 85 9.22 17.34 6.58
CA HIS A 85 10.00 18.41 5.94
C HIS A 85 10.29 19.49 6.99
N ASN A 86 11.56 19.69 7.33
CA ASN A 86 11.98 20.57 8.42
C ASN A 86 11.24 20.26 9.73
N ASN A 87 11.20 18.98 10.11
CA ASN A 87 10.54 18.45 11.30
C ASN A 87 9.01 18.62 11.35
N GLN A 88 8.38 19.18 10.31
CA GLN A 88 6.93 19.30 10.19
C GLN A 88 6.36 18.06 9.49
N PRO A 89 5.39 17.35 10.09
CA PRO A 89 4.87 16.13 9.50
C PRO A 89 3.88 16.41 8.37
N ILE A 90 3.94 15.53 7.38
CA ILE A 90 3.01 15.45 6.27
C ILE A 90 2.36 14.07 6.37
N TYR A 91 1.04 14.04 6.53
CA TYR A 91 0.29 12.79 6.69
C TYR A 91 -0.45 12.44 5.41
N GLU A 92 -0.77 11.15 5.22
CA GLU A 92 -1.37 10.50 4.07
C GLU A 92 -0.44 10.48 2.85
N SER A 93 -0.16 9.28 2.35
CA SER A 93 0.87 9.09 1.32
C SER A 93 0.56 9.80 0.01
N HIS A 94 -0.70 9.95 -0.37
CA HIS A 94 -1.10 10.70 -1.56
C HIS A 94 -0.85 12.21 -1.41
N GLU A 95 -1.02 12.76 -0.21
CA GLU A 95 -0.68 14.14 0.09
C GLU A 95 0.84 14.35 0.18
N GLN A 96 1.58 13.35 0.66
CA GLN A 96 3.04 13.40 0.71
C GLN A 96 3.64 13.51 -0.68
N ILE A 97 3.21 12.67 -1.63
CA ILE A 97 3.73 12.72 -3.00
C ILE A 97 3.23 13.96 -3.78
N ARG A 98 2.02 14.44 -3.51
CA ARG A 98 1.52 15.70 -4.05
C ARG A 98 2.34 16.87 -3.54
N TYR A 99 2.62 16.92 -2.24
CA TYR A 99 3.48 17.94 -1.64
C TYR A 99 4.88 17.97 -2.26
N LEU A 100 5.47 16.80 -2.56
CA LEU A 100 6.75 16.72 -3.26
C LEU A 100 6.64 17.28 -4.69
N MET A 101 5.58 16.94 -5.42
CA MET A 101 5.32 17.48 -6.75
C MET A 101 5.22 19.02 -6.73
N GLU A 102 4.45 19.57 -5.80
CA GLU A 102 4.29 21.01 -5.64
C GLU A 102 5.59 21.72 -5.19
N THR A 103 6.43 21.03 -4.39
CA THR A 103 7.71 21.58 -3.92
C THR A 103 8.79 21.56 -5.01
N PHE A 104 8.73 20.58 -5.93
CA PHE A 104 9.71 20.41 -7.01
C PHE A 104 9.00 20.35 -8.37
N PRO A 105 8.41 21.44 -8.84
CA PRO A 105 7.61 21.45 -10.07
C PRO A 105 8.46 21.12 -11.31
N ASN A 106 7.79 20.64 -12.36
CA ASN A 106 8.35 20.34 -13.69
C ASN A 106 9.37 19.16 -13.77
N LYS A 107 9.59 18.42 -12.70
CA LYS A 107 10.52 17.28 -12.70
C LYS A 107 9.85 15.99 -13.16
N LEU A 108 8.59 15.80 -12.82
CA LEU A 108 7.73 14.72 -13.26
C LEU A 108 6.57 15.27 -14.10
N GLY A 109 5.81 14.39 -14.73
CA GLY A 109 4.58 14.78 -15.44
C GLY A 109 3.53 15.36 -14.47
N GLU A 110 2.90 16.44 -14.90
CA GLU A 110 1.91 17.20 -14.14
C GLU A 110 0.74 17.55 -15.08
N SER A 111 -0.43 16.97 -14.84
CA SER A 111 -1.63 17.23 -15.62
C SER A 111 -2.88 16.78 -14.84
N GLU A 112 -4.06 17.18 -15.27
CA GLU A 112 -5.32 16.66 -14.74
C GLU A 112 -5.42 15.13 -14.89
N THR A 113 -4.80 14.57 -15.92
CA THR A 113 -4.69 13.12 -16.12
C THR A 113 -3.87 12.46 -15.00
N VAL A 114 -2.76 13.08 -14.59
CA VAL A 114 -1.95 12.60 -13.46
C VAL A 114 -2.76 12.61 -12.17
N ASP A 115 -3.45 13.71 -11.87
CA ASP A 115 -4.29 13.82 -10.67
C ASP A 115 -5.41 12.78 -10.65
N TYR A 116 -6.08 12.58 -11.79
CA TYR A 116 -7.13 11.56 -11.93
C TYR A 116 -6.60 10.16 -11.63
N TRP A 117 -5.51 9.73 -12.30
CA TRP A 117 -4.99 8.37 -12.15
C TRP A 117 -4.26 8.14 -10.83
N ASN A 118 -3.62 9.17 -10.28
CA ASN A 118 -3.05 9.10 -8.93
C ASN A 118 -4.16 8.91 -7.88
N THR A 119 -5.26 9.64 -8.00
CA THR A 119 -6.43 9.49 -7.13
C THR A 119 -7.07 8.12 -7.28
N LYS A 120 -7.29 7.65 -8.52
CA LYS A 120 -7.80 6.29 -8.82
C LYS A 120 -6.95 5.18 -8.20
N GLY A 121 -5.64 5.32 -8.21
CA GLY A 121 -4.69 4.35 -7.61
C GLY A 121 -4.53 4.50 -6.09
N SER A 122 -5.06 5.53 -5.47
CA SER A 122 -4.85 5.77 -4.05
C SER A 122 -5.64 4.83 -3.14
N LEU A 123 -5.09 4.55 -1.96
CA LEU A 123 -5.80 3.91 -0.85
C LEU A 123 -6.39 5.01 0.02
N VAL A 124 -7.70 5.08 0.10
CA VAL A 124 -8.43 6.18 0.73
C VAL A 124 -9.35 5.66 1.83
N GLY A 125 -9.38 6.39 2.95
CA GLY A 125 -10.25 6.13 4.08
C GLY A 125 -9.75 5.03 5.03
N ASP A 126 -10.39 4.95 6.21
CA ASP A 126 -10.04 3.97 7.25
C ASP A 126 -10.64 2.57 6.97
N ASP A 127 -11.71 2.50 6.19
CA ASP A 127 -12.35 1.27 5.71
C ASP A 127 -12.17 1.13 4.20
N PRO A 128 -11.28 0.24 3.73
CA PRO A 128 -11.08 0.01 2.30
C PRO A 128 -12.35 -0.43 1.54
N VAL A 129 -13.31 -1.07 2.20
CA VAL A 129 -14.51 -1.60 1.55
C VAL A 129 -15.37 -0.48 0.96
N SER A 130 -15.44 0.66 1.63
CA SER A 130 -16.25 1.79 1.19
C SER A 130 -15.78 2.41 -0.13
N GLY A 131 -14.49 2.30 -0.46
CA GLY A 131 -13.87 2.96 -1.61
C GLY A 131 -13.56 2.06 -2.82
N ILE A 132 -13.97 0.78 -2.84
CA ILE A 132 -13.57 -0.16 -3.91
C ILE A 132 -14.09 0.19 -5.31
N LYS A 133 -15.19 0.93 -5.42
CA LYS A 133 -15.72 1.38 -6.71
C LYS A 133 -14.88 2.49 -7.34
N ASP A 134 -14.31 3.32 -6.51
CA ASP A 134 -13.65 4.56 -6.91
C ASP A 134 -12.14 4.45 -6.95
N TYR A 135 -11.55 3.58 -6.10
CA TYR A 135 -10.10 3.52 -5.86
C TYR A 135 -9.54 2.10 -5.99
N ALA A 136 -8.66 1.90 -6.96
CA ALA A 136 -7.94 0.64 -7.16
C ALA A 136 -7.07 0.26 -5.94
N GLY A 137 -6.50 1.25 -5.25
CA GLY A 137 -5.71 1.02 -4.04
C GLY A 137 -6.53 0.36 -2.92
N ASN A 138 -7.83 0.70 -2.80
CA ASN A 138 -8.73 0.05 -1.84
C ASN A 138 -8.96 -1.42 -2.22
N CYS A 139 -9.14 -1.72 -3.51
CA CYS A 139 -9.26 -3.10 -4.00
C CYS A 139 -7.98 -3.91 -3.69
N VAL A 140 -6.81 -3.39 -4.05
CA VAL A 140 -5.51 -4.05 -3.82
C VAL A 140 -5.24 -4.27 -2.34
N SER A 141 -5.61 -3.31 -1.47
CA SER A 141 -5.51 -3.48 -0.02
C SER A 141 -6.32 -4.68 0.48
N LEU A 142 -7.55 -4.85 0.01
CA LEU A 142 -8.41 -5.98 0.36
C LEU A 142 -7.88 -7.31 -0.20
N LEU A 143 -7.34 -7.29 -1.41
CA LEU A 143 -6.72 -8.47 -2.04
C LEU A 143 -5.36 -8.85 -1.42
N THR A 144 -4.78 -7.98 -0.60
CA THR A 144 -3.57 -8.28 0.19
C THR A 144 -3.86 -9.16 1.43
N GLN A 145 -5.13 -9.34 1.82
CA GLN A 145 -5.50 -10.07 3.03
C GLN A 145 -4.92 -11.50 3.13
N PRO A 146 -4.85 -12.32 2.05
CA PRO A 146 -4.21 -13.63 2.12
C PRO A 146 -2.72 -13.56 2.47
N LEU A 147 -2.02 -12.52 2.01
CA LEU A 147 -0.62 -12.29 2.36
C LEU A 147 -0.46 -11.88 3.83
N PHE A 148 -1.37 -11.07 4.36
CA PHE A 148 -1.40 -10.81 5.81
C PHE A 148 -1.56 -12.11 6.60
N VAL A 149 -2.48 -12.99 6.22
CA VAL A 149 -2.63 -14.30 6.87
C VAL A 149 -1.33 -15.08 6.85
N SER A 150 -0.65 -15.16 5.69
CA SER A 150 0.64 -15.85 5.55
C SER A 150 1.69 -15.33 6.52
N MET A 151 1.83 -14.02 6.64
CA MET A 151 2.84 -13.37 7.49
C MET A 151 2.49 -13.47 8.98
N LEU A 152 1.22 -13.28 9.34
CA LEU A 152 0.77 -13.20 10.73
C LEU A 152 0.81 -14.55 11.46
N ARG A 153 0.71 -15.68 10.74
CA ARG A 153 0.76 -17.03 11.36
C ARG A 153 2.00 -17.28 12.21
N LYS A 154 3.12 -16.63 11.89
CA LYS A 154 4.40 -16.80 12.60
C LYS A 154 4.54 -15.88 13.82
N ILE A 155 3.60 -14.97 14.07
CA ILE A 155 3.69 -14.00 15.16
C ILE A 155 3.12 -14.58 16.46
N SER A 156 3.80 -14.35 17.59
CA SER A 156 3.38 -14.80 18.92
C SER A 156 2.00 -14.25 19.30
N PHE A 157 1.17 -15.10 19.90
CA PHE A 157 -0.17 -14.71 20.37
C PHE A 157 -0.13 -13.55 21.39
N PHE A 158 0.86 -13.51 22.28
CA PHE A 158 0.99 -12.42 23.26
C PHE A 158 1.24 -11.05 22.61
N LYS A 159 1.98 -11.01 21.47
CA LYS A 159 2.16 -9.78 20.69
C LYS A 159 0.83 -9.29 20.12
N PHE A 160 -0.03 -10.21 19.68
CA PHE A 160 -1.36 -9.90 19.15
C PHE A 160 -2.29 -9.32 20.20
N PHE A 161 -2.28 -9.85 21.41
CA PHE A 161 -3.09 -9.32 22.51
C PHE A 161 -2.73 -7.85 22.80
N ASN A 162 -1.43 -7.56 22.92
CA ASN A 162 -0.96 -6.18 23.08
C ASN A 162 -1.34 -5.28 21.90
N TYR A 163 -1.25 -5.79 20.67
CA TYR A 163 -1.65 -5.08 19.45
C TYR A 163 -3.14 -4.73 19.50
N PHE A 164 -4.00 -5.69 19.81
CA PHE A 164 -5.45 -5.48 19.91
C PHE A 164 -5.82 -4.40 20.93
N ILE A 165 -5.18 -4.41 22.09
CA ILE A 165 -5.45 -3.42 23.14
C ILE A 165 -5.00 -2.02 22.73
N LYS A 166 -3.80 -1.88 22.17
CA LYS A 166 -3.14 -0.59 21.92
C LYS A 166 -3.53 0.06 20.60
N HIS A 167 -3.99 -0.72 19.60
CA HIS A 167 -4.23 -0.18 18.26
C HIS A 167 -5.41 0.81 18.25
N PRO A 168 -5.24 2.03 17.67
CA PRO A 168 -6.29 3.05 17.64
C PRO A 168 -7.52 2.61 16.82
N SER A 169 -7.33 1.89 15.72
CA SER A 169 -8.42 1.31 14.94
C SER A 169 -8.76 -0.09 15.44
N LYS A 170 -9.86 -0.23 16.18
CA LYS A 170 -10.34 -1.53 16.69
C LYS A 170 -10.79 -2.48 15.59
N PHE A 171 -11.34 -1.94 14.49
CA PHE A 171 -11.72 -2.73 13.33
C PHE A 171 -10.52 -3.41 12.68
N ARG A 172 -9.42 -2.68 12.46
CA ARG A 172 -8.17 -3.24 11.93
C ARG A 172 -7.57 -4.28 12.87
N ALA A 173 -7.53 -3.97 14.17
CA ALA A 173 -7.01 -4.89 15.17
C ALA A 173 -7.81 -6.20 15.23
N LEU A 174 -9.16 -6.12 15.13
CA LEU A 174 -10.04 -7.29 15.09
C LEU A 174 -9.75 -8.16 13.85
N ASN A 175 -9.71 -7.57 12.67
CA ASN A 175 -9.44 -8.32 11.43
C ASN A 175 -8.09 -9.05 11.49
N PHE A 176 -7.03 -8.39 11.95
CA PHE A 176 -5.71 -9.02 12.08
C PHE A 176 -5.69 -10.12 13.14
N THR A 177 -6.46 -9.96 14.22
CA THR A 177 -6.64 -11.03 15.21
C THR A 177 -7.35 -12.24 14.61
N LEU A 178 -8.39 -12.03 13.81
CA LEU A 178 -9.06 -13.10 13.07
C LEU A 178 -8.12 -13.80 12.09
N TYR A 179 -7.30 -13.06 11.34
CA TYR A 179 -6.30 -13.65 10.44
C TYR A 179 -5.29 -14.53 11.20
N ARG A 180 -4.87 -14.09 12.38
CA ARG A 180 -3.94 -14.85 13.22
C ARG A 180 -4.57 -16.11 13.81
N LEU A 181 -5.82 -16.05 14.26
CA LEU A 181 -6.51 -17.17 14.91
C LEU A 181 -7.06 -18.20 13.93
N LEU A 182 -7.71 -17.73 12.88
CA LEU A 182 -8.44 -18.58 11.92
C LEU A 182 -7.59 -18.92 10.68
N GLY A 183 -6.49 -18.22 10.46
CA GLY A 183 -5.68 -18.38 9.26
C GLY A 183 -6.53 -18.22 7.99
N TYR A 184 -6.28 -19.05 7.00
CA TYR A 184 -7.03 -19.01 5.74
C TYR A 184 -8.51 -19.45 5.84
N SER A 185 -8.95 -19.97 6.98
CA SER A 185 -10.38 -20.27 7.19
C SER A 185 -11.27 -19.02 7.18
N VAL A 186 -10.69 -17.83 7.31
CA VAL A 186 -11.43 -16.57 7.09
C VAL A 186 -11.97 -16.46 5.66
N PHE A 187 -11.38 -17.17 4.70
CA PHE A 187 -11.81 -17.20 3.29
C PHE A 187 -12.67 -18.42 2.95
N ASN A 188 -13.26 -19.09 3.93
CA ASN A 188 -14.21 -20.17 3.69
C ASN A 188 -15.37 -19.68 2.79
N LYS A 189 -15.96 -20.60 2.04
CA LYS A 189 -17.08 -20.33 1.13
C LYS A 189 -18.18 -19.52 1.84
N ASN A 190 -18.59 -18.42 1.20
CA ASN A 190 -19.61 -17.48 1.70
C ASN A 190 -19.22 -16.69 2.97
N SER A 191 -17.96 -16.75 3.40
CA SER A 191 -17.51 -15.90 4.51
C SER A 191 -17.53 -14.40 4.12
N PRO A 192 -17.63 -13.49 5.09
CA PRO A 192 -17.56 -12.06 4.80
C PRO A 192 -16.26 -11.66 4.08
N HIS A 193 -15.11 -12.23 4.50
CA HIS A 193 -13.81 -11.93 3.88
C HIS A 193 -13.72 -12.42 2.43
N GLN A 194 -14.24 -13.63 2.14
CA GLN A 194 -14.29 -14.13 0.76
C GLN A 194 -15.15 -13.23 -0.13
N ARG A 195 -16.37 -12.88 0.32
CA ARG A 195 -17.28 -12.01 -0.46
C ARG A 195 -16.67 -10.64 -0.73
N VAL A 196 -15.99 -10.07 0.27
CA VAL A 196 -15.30 -8.77 0.11
C VAL A 196 -14.15 -8.89 -0.86
N ALA A 197 -13.33 -9.96 -0.79
CA ALA A 197 -12.22 -10.18 -1.71
C ALA A 197 -12.71 -10.35 -3.16
N ILE A 198 -13.77 -11.14 -3.39
CA ILE A 198 -14.37 -11.31 -4.72
C ILE A 198 -14.88 -9.95 -5.25
N LYS A 199 -15.62 -9.20 -4.43
CA LYS A 199 -16.14 -7.89 -4.82
C LYS A 199 -15.00 -6.89 -5.12
N ALA A 200 -13.92 -6.92 -4.35
CA ALA A 200 -12.74 -6.09 -4.61
C ALA A 200 -12.07 -6.45 -5.93
N PHE A 201 -11.96 -7.75 -6.24
CA PHE A 201 -11.41 -8.23 -7.51
C PHE A 201 -12.27 -7.80 -8.71
N GLU A 202 -13.62 -7.91 -8.60
CA GLU A 202 -14.55 -7.46 -9.64
C GLU A 202 -14.38 -5.96 -9.96
N ASN A 203 -14.29 -5.12 -8.93
CA ASN A 203 -14.07 -3.69 -9.15
C ASN A 203 -12.66 -3.42 -9.70
N LEU A 204 -11.66 -4.16 -9.25
CA LEU A 204 -10.29 -4.03 -9.74
C LEU A 204 -10.19 -4.34 -11.24
N LYS A 205 -10.95 -5.33 -11.75
CA LYS A 205 -11.01 -5.61 -13.20
C LYS A 205 -11.39 -4.36 -13.99
N SER A 206 -12.42 -3.64 -13.57
CA SER A 206 -12.84 -2.39 -14.23
C SER A 206 -11.74 -1.33 -14.19
N HIS A 207 -11.05 -1.17 -13.06
CA HIS A 207 -9.93 -0.22 -12.95
C HIS A 207 -8.77 -0.59 -13.88
N MET A 208 -8.41 -1.88 -13.95
CA MET A 208 -7.30 -2.37 -14.79
C MET A 208 -7.62 -2.26 -16.28
N THR A 209 -8.85 -2.61 -16.69
CA THR A 209 -9.29 -2.43 -18.08
C THR A 209 -9.29 -0.95 -18.49
N SER A 210 -9.75 -0.07 -17.61
CA SER A 210 -9.72 1.37 -17.87
C SER A 210 -8.29 1.90 -17.98
N LEU A 211 -7.36 1.41 -17.16
CA LEU A 211 -5.95 1.79 -17.24
C LEU A 211 -5.30 1.27 -18.53
N ASP A 212 -5.56 0.02 -18.90
CA ASP A 212 -5.05 -0.56 -20.15
C ASP A 212 -5.47 0.27 -21.37
N GLY A 213 -6.76 0.62 -21.46
CA GLY A 213 -7.24 1.48 -22.54
C GLY A 213 -6.64 2.89 -22.52
N HIS A 214 -6.41 3.44 -21.32
CA HIS A 214 -5.73 4.74 -21.19
C HIS A 214 -4.28 4.71 -21.67
N LEU A 215 -3.60 3.58 -21.48
CA LEU A 215 -2.19 3.39 -21.84
C LEU A 215 -1.98 3.12 -23.34
N GLU A 216 -3.04 3.02 -24.13
CA GLU A 216 -2.92 2.82 -25.57
C GLU A 216 -2.09 3.95 -26.20
N ASN A 217 -1.04 3.59 -26.92
CA ASN A 217 -0.07 4.52 -27.54
C ASN A 217 0.65 5.46 -26.56
N LYS A 218 0.79 5.09 -25.29
CA LYS A 218 1.49 5.86 -24.27
C LYS A 218 2.61 5.05 -23.62
N ILE A 219 3.69 5.73 -23.27
CA ILE A 219 4.78 5.15 -22.48
C ILE A 219 4.40 5.14 -21.00
N TRP A 220 3.88 6.27 -20.50
CA TRP A 220 3.47 6.50 -19.12
C TRP A 220 2.04 7.06 -19.05
N ILE A 221 1.50 7.16 -17.89
CA ILE A 221 0.13 7.71 -17.68
C ILE A 221 -0.01 9.13 -18.24
N ASP A 222 1.03 9.95 -18.15
CA ASP A 222 1.07 11.31 -18.71
C ASP A 222 1.77 11.33 -20.10
N GLY A 223 1.49 10.38 -20.95
CA GLY A 223 2.11 10.26 -22.28
C GLY A 223 3.56 9.81 -22.19
N ASP A 224 4.50 10.69 -22.53
CA ASP A 224 5.94 10.40 -22.51
C ASP A 224 6.62 10.75 -21.17
N LYS A 225 5.92 11.41 -20.26
CA LYS A 225 6.45 11.85 -18.97
C LYS A 225 6.02 10.92 -17.83
N PHE A 226 7.03 10.42 -17.10
CA PHE A 226 6.79 9.68 -15.86
C PHE A 226 6.21 10.61 -14.79
N SER A 227 5.27 10.13 -13.98
CA SER A 227 4.47 10.94 -13.07
C SER A 227 4.24 10.28 -11.70
N ILE A 228 3.69 11.03 -10.76
CA ILE A 228 3.26 10.47 -9.46
C ILE A 228 2.13 9.42 -9.61
N ALA A 229 1.37 9.48 -10.70
CA ALA A 229 0.39 8.44 -11.00
C ALA A 229 1.09 7.10 -11.32
N ASP A 230 2.16 7.12 -12.13
CA ASP A 230 2.95 5.93 -12.43
C ASP A 230 3.58 5.33 -11.17
N ILE A 231 4.07 6.17 -10.25
CA ILE A 231 4.57 5.74 -8.94
C ILE A 231 3.49 5.01 -8.16
N THR A 232 2.27 5.54 -8.14
CA THR A 232 1.13 4.94 -7.45
C THR A 232 0.80 3.58 -8.04
N TRP A 233 0.64 3.47 -9.36
CA TRP A 233 0.30 2.23 -10.03
C TRP A 233 1.44 1.21 -10.02
N MET A 234 2.71 1.63 -10.01
CA MET A 234 3.87 0.76 -9.80
C MET A 234 3.74 -0.04 -8.49
N THR A 235 3.38 0.64 -7.40
CA THR A 235 3.23 -0.03 -6.10
C THR A 235 2.04 -0.99 -6.05
N LEU A 236 0.94 -0.67 -6.74
CA LEU A 236 -0.24 -1.54 -6.81
C LEU A 236 0.02 -2.79 -7.64
N LEU A 237 0.59 -2.63 -8.84
CA LEU A 237 0.91 -3.76 -9.72
C LEU A 237 1.93 -4.70 -9.07
N HIS A 238 2.94 -4.15 -8.40
CA HIS A 238 3.87 -4.99 -7.65
C HIS A 238 3.22 -5.72 -6.47
N ARG A 239 2.27 -5.10 -5.75
CA ARG A 239 1.52 -5.80 -4.71
C ARG A 239 0.65 -6.92 -5.28
N LEU A 240 0.06 -6.73 -6.45
CA LEU A 240 -0.67 -7.80 -7.13
C LEU A 240 0.25 -8.97 -7.53
N ASP A 241 1.50 -8.69 -7.90
CA ASP A 241 2.52 -9.71 -8.14
C ASP A 241 2.86 -10.48 -6.83
N GLU A 242 3.09 -9.76 -5.73
CA GLU A 242 3.34 -10.39 -4.42
C GLU A 242 2.19 -11.30 -3.95
N VAL A 243 0.95 -11.00 -4.31
CA VAL A 243 -0.22 -11.83 -3.98
C VAL A 243 -0.66 -12.77 -5.10
N ASN A 244 0.18 -12.96 -6.12
CA ASN A 244 -0.04 -13.88 -7.25
C ASN A 244 -1.31 -13.60 -8.06
N LEU A 245 -1.60 -12.33 -8.32
CA LEU A 245 -2.79 -11.90 -9.06
C LEU A 245 -2.48 -11.04 -10.29
N VAL A 246 -1.23 -10.56 -10.46
CA VAL A 246 -0.89 -9.64 -11.56
C VAL A 246 -1.02 -10.31 -12.92
N GLU A 247 -0.68 -11.60 -13.04
CA GLU A 247 -0.71 -12.36 -14.29
C GLU A 247 -2.13 -12.44 -14.88
N ILE A 248 -3.16 -12.56 -14.05
CA ILE A 248 -4.56 -12.59 -14.49
C ILE A 248 -4.91 -11.36 -15.36
N PHE A 249 -4.29 -10.22 -15.05
CA PHE A 249 -4.49 -8.98 -15.81
C PHE A 249 -3.53 -8.88 -17.00
N THR A 250 -2.24 -9.14 -16.77
CA THR A 250 -1.20 -8.91 -17.79
C THR A 250 -1.21 -9.92 -18.92
N GLU A 251 -1.82 -11.09 -18.75
CA GLU A 251 -2.05 -12.04 -19.85
C GLU A 251 -3.06 -11.55 -20.89
N LYS A 252 -4.01 -10.70 -20.49
CA LYS A 252 -5.14 -10.26 -21.34
C LYS A 252 -5.06 -8.78 -21.71
N LEU A 253 -4.43 -7.96 -20.89
CA LEU A 253 -4.30 -6.51 -21.04
C LEU A 253 -2.88 -6.20 -21.48
N ASN A 254 -2.70 -6.07 -22.81
CA ASN A 254 -1.36 -5.95 -23.41
C ASN A 254 -0.67 -4.63 -23.06
N ASN A 255 -1.40 -3.51 -23.07
CA ASN A 255 -0.82 -2.21 -22.72
C ASN A 255 -0.40 -2.19 -21.25
N LEU A 256 -1.21 -2.77 -20.38
CA LEU A 256 -0.91 -2.90 -18.95
C LEU A 256 0.32 -3.80 -18.70
N ARG A 257 0.43 -4.92 -19.42
CA ARG A 257 1.61 -5.81 -19.35
C ARG A 257 2.88 -5.06 -19.71
N ASP A 258 2.89 -4.39 -20.86
CA ASP A 258 4.05 -3.68 -21.37
C ASP A 258 4.40 -2.47 -20.49
N TYR A 259 3.39 -1.82 -19.93
CA TYR A 259 3.55 -0.77 -18.93
C TYR A 259 4.18 -1.30 -17.63
N TYR A 260 3.68 -2.42 -17.09
CA TYR A 260 4.25 -3.02 -15.88
C TYR A 260 5.69 -3.50 -16.10
N PHE A 261 6.01 -4.01 -17.27
CA PHE A 261 7.38 -4.34 -17.65
C PHE A 261 8.29 -3.09 -17.62
N ARG A 262 7.86 -1.97 -18.20
CA ARG A 262 8.60 -0.70 -18.14
C ARG A 262 8.78 -0.19 -16.70
N LEU A 263 7.75 -0.27 -15.87
CA LEU A 263 7.83 0.11 -14.46
C LEU A 263 8.88 -0.70 -13.70
N LYS A 264 8.94 -2.03 -13.93
CA LYS A 264 9.93 -2.91 -13.29
C LYS A 264 11.37 -2.60 -13.70
N ASN A 265 11.57 -2.03 -14.88
CA ASN A 265 12.90 -1.67 -15.39
C ASN A 265 13.38 -0.28 -14.93
N ARG A 266 12.60 0.45 -14.14
CA ARG A 266 13.07 1.70 -13.55
C ARG A 266 14.03 1.44 -12.39
N GLU A 267 15.06 2.29 -12.28
CA GLU A 267 16.02 2.24 -11.16
C GLU A 267 15.30 2.33 -9.81
N SER A 268 14.33 3.23 -9.69
CA SER A 268 13.53 3.42 -8.47
C SER A 268 12.70 2.20 -8.06
N PHE A 269 12.36 1.30 -9.00
CA PHE A 269 11.73 0.02 -8.66
C PHE A 269 12.71 -0.88 -7.91
N SER A 270 13.94 -1.03 -8.41
CA SER A 270 14.97 -1.83 -7.74
C SER A 270 15.33 -1.22 -6.38
N SER A 271 15.78 0.03 -6.38
CA SER A 271 16.30 0.70 -5.17
C SER A 271 15.26 0.90 -4.07
N CYS A 272 13.98 1.12 -4.42
CA CYS A 272 12.94 1.44 -3.42
C CYS A 272 11.99 0.30 -3.08
N ILE A 273 11.95 -0.77 -3.88
CA ILE A 273 11.07 -1.91 -3.64
C ILE A 273 11.89 -3.17 -3.37
N ILE A 274 12.75 -3.57 -4.32
CA ILE A 274 13.44 -4.87 -4.24
C ILE A 274 14.48 -4.86 -3.12
N GLU A 275 15.34 -3.86 -3.06
CA GLU A 275 16.39 -3.74 -2.04
C GLU A 275 15.84 -3.54 -0.62
N PHE A 276 14.62 -3.01 -0.50
CA PHE A 276 13.89 -2.91 0.76
C PHE A 276 13.10 -4.19 1.13
N SER A 277 13.10 -5.22 0.29
CA SER A 277 12.39 -6.46 0.60
C SER A 277 13.13 -7.23 1.70
N SER A 278 12.47 -7.37 2.85
CA SER A 278 13.01 -8.14 3.98
C SER A 278 12.73 -9.64 3.82
N GLU A 279 13.50 -10.47 4.54
CA GLU A 279 13.27 -11.92 4.62
C GLU A 279 11.83 -12.25 5.03
N THR A 280 11.22 -11.45 5.89
CA THR A 280 9.82 -11.62 6.31
C THR A 280 8.85 -11.45 5.15
N ILE A 281 9.07 -10.45 4.28
CA ILE A 281 8.25 -10.22 3.09
C ILE A 281 8.45 -11.34 2.10
N TYR A 282 9.70 -11.68 1.80
CA TYR A 282 10.05 -12.78 0.88
C TYR A 282 9.44 -14.11 1.32
N SER A 283 9.63 -14.48 2.59
CA SER A 283 9.05 -15.73 3.11
C SER A 283 7.52 -15.70 3.16
N GLY A 284 6.91 -14.54 3.41
CA GLY A 284 5.46 -14.36 3.40
C GLY A 284 4.86 -14.60 2.01
N THR A 285 5.43 -14.00 0.98
CA THR A 285 5.00 -14.16 -0.42
C THR A 285 5.22 -15.58 -0.93
N LYS A 286 6.39 -16.16 -0.64
CA LYS A 286 6.70 -17.56 -0.98
C LYS A 286 5.69 -18.52 -0.35
N ASN A 287 5.45 -18.40 0.96
CA ASN A 287 4.49 -19.24 1.67
C ASN A 287 3.07 -19.08 1.10
N LEU A 288 2.66 -17.85 0.75
CA LEU A 288 1.34 -17.63 0.14
C LEU A 288 1.21 -18.40 -1.18
N ARG A 289 2.20 -18.32 -2.08
CA ARG A 289 2.19 -19.03 -3.37
C ARG A 289 2.07 -20.55 -3.18
N GLU A 290 2.82 -21.10 -2.22
CA GLU A 290 2.69 -22.52 -1.87
C GLU A 290 1.32 -22.88 -1.27
N ASP A 291 0.80 -22.03 -0.38
CA ASP A 291 -0.47 -22.27 0.29
C ASP A 291 -1.67 -22.18 -0.67
N ILE A 292 -1.62 -21.34 -1.72
CA ILE A 292 -2.63 -21.30 -2.79
C ILE A 292 -2.81 -22.70 -3.39
N GLN A 293 -1.74 -23.47 -3.55
CA GLN A 293 -1.80 -24.82 -4.11
C GLN A 293 -2.23 -25.88 -3.10
N LYS A 294 -1.95 -25.69 -1.82
CA LYS A 294 -2.12 -26.71 -0.77
C LYS A 294 -3.43 -26.56 0.02
N VAL A 295 -3.91 -25.33 0.22
CA VAL A 295 -5.03 -25.02 1.11
C VAL A 295 -6.32 -24.86 0.30
N SER A 296 -7.28 -25.76 0.53
CA SER A 296 -8.50 -25.88 -0.29
C SER A 296 -9.32 -24.58 -0.41
N ASN A 297 -9.61 -23.90 0.70
CA ASN A 297 -10.40 -22.67 0.70
C ASN A 297 -9.66 -21.49 0.04
N LEU A 298 -8.33 -21.45 0.18
CA LEU A 298 -7.51 -20.43 -0.49
C LEU A 298 -7.46 -20.68 -2.00
N ARG A 299 -7.28 -21.96 -2.42
CA ARG A 299 -7.36 -22.35 -3.82
C ARG A 299 -8.72 -22.02 -4.43
N GLN A 300 -9.81 -22.27 -3.72
CA GLN A 300 -11.16 -21.92 -4.19
C GLN A 300 -11.35 -20.42 -4.37
N LEU A 301 -10.77 -19.60 -3.48
CA LEU A 301 -10.79 -18.14 -3.62
C LEU A 301 -10.04 -17.72 -4.91
N TYR A 302 -8.82 -18.23 -5.13
CA TYR A 302 -8.02 -17.87 -6.32
C TYR A 302 -8.67 -18.37 -7.62
N ASN A 303 -9.19 -19.58 -7.64
CA ASN A 303 -9.95 -20.10 -8.79
C ASN A 303 -11.17 -19.22 -9.12
N SER A 304 -11.80 -18.59 -8.12
CA SER A 304 -12.92 -17.66 -8.36
C SER A 304 -12.47 -16.35 -9.03
N PHE A 305 -11.22 -15.95 -8.86
CA PHE A 305 -10.64 -14.81 -9.57
C PHE A 305 -10.35 -15.15 -11.04
N GLU A 306 -9.79 -16.35 -11.31
CA GLU A 306 -9.44 -16.82 -12.65
C GLU A 306 -10.68 -17.14 -13.50
N SER A 307 -11.71 -17.72 -12.89
CA SER A 307 -12.93 -18.14 -13.59
C SER A 307 -13.84 -16.97 -14.02
N ASN A 308 -13.53 -15.78 -13.59
CA ASN A 308 -14.31 -14.59 -13.88
C ASN A 308 -13.60 -13.74 -14.95
N PRO A 309 -14.01 -13.87 -16.24
CA PRO A 309 -13.27 -13.23 -17.34
C PRO A 309 -13.19 -11.71 -17.17
N LEU A 310 -12.11 -11.13 -17.68
CA LEU A 310 -12.02 -9.69 -17.90
C LEU A 310 -13.07 -9.31 -18.96
N PRO A 311 -13.72 -8.15 -18.82
CA PRO A 311 -14.71 -7.68 -19.77
C PRO A 311 -14.15 -7.49 -21.16
#